data_4fadde6c15909713d2580b26dd61ea4e
#
_entry.id   4fadde6c15909713d2580b26dd61ea4e
#
_cell.length_a   1.000
_cell.length_b   1.000
_cell.length_c   1.000
_cell.angle_alpha   90.00
_cell.angle_beta   90.00
_cell.angle_gamma   90.00
#
_symmetry.space_group_name_H-M   'P 1'
#
loop_
_entity.id
_entity.type
_entity.pdbx_description
1 polymer ?
#
loop_
_entity_poly.entity_id
_entity_poly.type
_entity_poly.pdbx_seq_one_letter_code
_entity_poly.pdbx_strand_id
1 'polypeptide(L)'
;MTKLAAEKLFAKTGVKPTDVQVVELHDCFSANELITYEALGLCPEGKAAEMIDRGDNTYGGKYVVNPSGGLISKGHPLGATGKLSSTYIEFFFGWVFIHIRWFFSC
;
A
#
# COMPACT_ATOMS: atom_id res chain seq x y z
N MET A 1 2.12 10.10 9.70
CA MET A 1 1.51 10.68 8.48
C MET A 1 0.73 9.64 7.69
N THR A 2 1.30 8.51 7.30
CA THR A 2 0.66 7.46 6.50
C THR A 2 -0.65 6.95 7.09
N LYS A 3 -0.69 6.61 8.39
CA LYS A 3 -1.91 6.17 9.09
C LYS A 3 -3.05 7.19 8.97
N LEU A 4 -2.78 8.45 9.24
CA LEU A 4 -3.78 9.52 9.16
C LEU A 4 -4.29 9.74 7.71
N ALA A 5 -3.41 9.60 6.72
CA ALA A 5 -3.78 9.70 5.31
C ALA A 5 -4.66 8.51 4.90
N ALA A 6 -4.31 7.30 5.32
CA ALA A 6 -5.10 6.09 5.07
C ALA A 6 -6.50 6.19 5.70
N GLU A 7 -6.60 6.60 6.95
CA GLU A 7 -7.88 6.81 7.64
C GLU A 7 -8.78 7.79 6.91
N LYS A 8 -8.23 8.94 6.46
CA LYS A 8 -8.98 9.93 5.69
C LYS A 8 -9.45 9.39 4.33
N LEU A 9 -8.58 8.63 3.64
CA LEU A 9 -8.90 8.03 2.35
C LEU A 9 -10.03 7.02 2.49
N PHE A 10 -9.89 6.08 3.41
CA PHE A 10 -10.90 5.04 3.66
C PHE A 10 -12.23 5.64 4.13
N ALA A 11 -12.21 6.67 4.98
CA ALA A 11 -13.42 7.38 5.38
C ALA A 11 -14.10 8.09 4.21
N LYS A 12 -13.32 8.69 3.30
CA LYS A 12 -13.84 9.41 2.12
C LYS A 12 -14.42 8.47 1.06
N THR A 13 -13.78 7.32 0.86
CA THR A 13 -14.16 6.35 -0.20
C THR A 13 -15.17 5.32 0.28
N GLY A 14 -15.31 5.11 1.59
CA GLY A 14 -16.12 4.05 2.17
C GLY A 14 -15.52 2.64 2.03
N VAL A 15 -14.32 2.55 1.46
CA VAL A 15 -13.58 1.28 1.31
C VAL A 15 -12.92 0.91 2.62
N LYS A 16 -12.90 -0.38 2.94
CA LYS A 16 -12.19 -0.90 4.12
C LYS A 16 -10.81 -1.43 3.72
N PRO A 17 -9.81 -1.43 4.62
CA PRO A 17 -8.53 -2.07 4.36
C PRO A 17 -8.65 -3.54 3.92
N THR A 18 -9.68 -4.23 4.40
CA THR A 18 -9.96 -5.63 4.04
C THR A 18 -10.46 -5.85 2.62
N ASP A 19 -10.94 -4.80 1.97
CA ASP A 19 -11.46 -4.85 0.59
C ASP A 19 -10.34 -4.64 -0.45
N VAL A 20 -9.16 -4.23 0.02
CA VAL A 20 -7.97 -4.00 -0.79
C VAL A 20 -7.33 -5.33 -1.15
N GLN A 21 -6.96 -5.53 -2.40
CA GLN A 21 -6.31 -6.75 -2.88
C GLN A 21 -4.87 -6.51 -3.30
N VAL A 22 -4.59 -5.35 -3.88
CA VAL A 22 -3.26 -4.98 -4.39
C VAL A 22 -2.85 -3.65 -3.79
N VAL A 23 -1.63 -3.58 -3.30
CA VAL A 23 -1.05 -2.39 -2.68
C VAL A 23 0.32 -2.11 -3.30
N GLU A 24 0.49 -0.94 -3.85
CA GLU A 24 1.80 -0.39 -4.22
C GLU A 24 2.18 0.64 -3.16
N LEU A 25 3.18 0.35 -2.36
CA LEU A 25 3.62 1.19 -1.26
C LEU A 25 5.10 1.58 -1.38
N HIS A 26 5.49 2.55 -0.60
CA HIS A 26 6.85 3.05 -0.52
C HIS A 26 7.73 2.11 0.30
N ASP A 27 8.54 1.33 -0.36
CA ASP A 27 9.45 0.31 0.21
C ASP A 27 10.92 0.72 0.15
N CYS A 28 11.23 2.00 0.38
CA CYS A 28 12.62 2.49 0.36
C CYS A 28 13.53 1.71 1.33
N PHE A 29 12.99 1.22 2.42
CA PHE A 29 13.62 0.29 3.37
C PHE A 29 12.59 -0.76 3.80
N SER A 30 13.03 -1.98 4.07
CA SER A 30 12.18 -3.06 4.57
C SER A 30 11.45 -2.70 5.88
N ALA A 31 12.11 -1.98 6.77
CA ALA A 31 11.48 -1.47 7.99
C ALA A 31 10.32 -0.51 7.70
N ASN A 32 10.44 0.34 6.68
CA ASN A 32 9.37 1.24 6.27
C ASN A 32 8.16 0.48 5.71
N GLU A 33 8.41 -0.56 4.94
CA GLU A 33 7.36 -1.44 4.43
C GLU A 33 6.57 -2.08 5.57
N LEU A 34 7.26 -2.63 6.56
CA LEU A 34 6.69 -3.26 7.75
C LEU A 34 5.76 -2.30 8.53
N ILE A 35 6.25 -1.09 8.81
CA ILE A 35 5.48 -0.05 9.49
C ILE A 35 4.28 0.38 8.66
N THR A 36 4.41 0.39 7.34
CA THR A 36 3.35 0.81 6.43
C THR A 36 2.20 -0.20 6.40
N TYR A 37 2.45 -1.49 6.52
CA TYR A 37 1.40 -2.51 6.63
C TYR A 37 0.45 -2.22 7.80
N GLU A 38 1.00 -1.91 8.95
CA GLU A 38 0.23 -1.55 10.15
C GLU A 38 -0.48 -0.20 9.98
N ALA A 39 0.22 0.79 9.42
CA ALA A 39 -0.33 2.12 9.19
C ALA A 39 -1.51 2.13 8.21
N LEU A 40 -1.54 1.23 7.23
CA LEU A 40 -2.63 1.04 6.29
C LEU A 40 -3.78 0.19 6.86
N GLY A 41 -3.58 -0.45 8.02
CA GLY A 41 -4.57 -1.35 8.61
C GLY A 41 -4.67 -2.71 7.91
N LEU A 42 -3.61 -3.13 7.20
CA LEU A 42 -3.56 -4.46 6.58
C LEU A 42 -3.39 -5.56 7.63
N CYS A 43 -2.78 -5.21 8.75
CA CYS A 43 -2.64 -6.07 9.93
C CYS A 43 -2.76 -5.25 11.22
N PRO A 44 -3.02 -5.88 12.37
CA PRO A 44 -2.98 -5.21 13.68
C PRO A 44 -1.56 -4.71 14.00
N GLU A 45 -1.47 -3.70 14.86
CA GLU A 45 -0.20 -3.16 15.33
C GLU A 45 0.66 -4.27 15.98
N GLY A 46 1.94 -4.34 15.63
CA GLY A 46 2.88 -5.35 16.08
C GLY A 46 2.76 -6.71 15.40
N LYS A 47 1.89 -6.85 14.38
CA LYS A 47 1.62 -8.12 13.70
C LYS A 47 2.10 -8.19 12.24
N ALA A 48 2.84 -7.20 11.78
CA ALA A 48 3.34 -7.16 10.42
C ALA A 48 4.28 -8.34 10.11
N ALA A 49 5.16 -8.71 11.04
CA ALA A 49 6.04 -9.87 10.88
C ALA A 49 5.25 -11.17 10.72
N GLU A 50 4.24 -11.41 11.54
CA GLU A 50 3.38 -12.60 11.43
C GLU A 50 2.62 -12.65 10.09
N MET A 51 2.20 -11.51 9.56
CA MET A 51 1.58 -11.39 8.25
C MET A 51 2.54 -11.84 7.13
N ILE A 52 3.81 -11.45 7.22
CA ILE A 52 4.85 -11.84 6.26
C ILE A 52 5.15 -13.34 6.38
N ASP A 53 5.31 -13.86 7.58
CA ASP A 53 5.60 -15.28 7.83
C ASP A 53 4.50 -16.20 7.28
N ARG A 54 3.24 -15.74 7.28
CA ARG A 54 2.12 -16.45 6.66
C ARG A 54 2.06 -16.31 5.14
N GLY A 55 2.84 -15.42 4.55
CA GLY A 55 2.79 -15.11 3.12
C GLY A 55 1.56 -14.30 2.70
N ASP A 56 0.92 -13.59 3.64
CA ASP A 56 -0.28 -12.79 3.38
C ASP A 56 0.00 -11.51 2.57
N ASN A 57 1.26 -11.17 2.35
CA ASN A 57 1.71 -9.98 1.62
C ASN A 57 2.20 -10.25 0.19
N THR A 58 2.01 -11.44 -0.34
CA THR A 58 2.51 -11.85 -1.65
C THR A 58 1.44 -12.55 -2.49
N TYR A 59 1.80 -12.98 -3.69
CA TYR A 59 0.90 -13.71 -4.59
C TYR A 59 0.32 -14.96 -3.92
N GLY A 60 -1.00 -15.08 -3.98
CA GLY A 60 -1.74 -16.15 -3.31
C GLY A 60 -2.07 -15.88 -1.85
N GLY A 61 -1.54 -14.81 -1.26
CA GLY A 61 -1.88 -14.34 0.06
C GLY A 61 -3.12 -13.44 0.10
N LYS A 62 -3.36 -12.83 1.24
CA LYS A 62 -4.51 -11.94 1.44
C LYS A 62 -4.38 -10.63 0.66
N TYR A 63 -3.17 -10.10 0.55
CA TYR A 63 -2.83 -8.91 -0.21
C TYR A 63 -1.68 -9.22 -1.17
N VAL A 64 -1.61 -8.53 -2.30
CA VAL A 64 -0.44 -8.53 -3.16
C VAL A 64 0.24 -7.19 -3.02
N VAL A 65 1.40 -7.16 -2.38
CA VAL A 65 2.15 -5.94 -2.11
C VAL A 65 3.27 -5.79 -3.13
N ASN A 66 3.37 -4.58 -3.69
CA ASN A 66 4.39 -4.20 -4.67
C ASN A 66 4.58 -5.21 -5.83
N PRO A 67 3.52 -5.66 -6.51
CA PRO A 67 3.66 -6.59 -7.63
C PRO A 67 4.50 -6.03 -8.77
N SER A 68 4.62 -4.71 -8.87
CA SER A 68 5.48 -4.03 -9.84
C SER A 68 6.97 -4.03 -9.47
N GLY A 69 7.33 -4.55 -8.28
CA GLY A 69 8.69 -4.66 -7.77
C GLY A 69 9.12 -3.58 -6.79
N GLY A 70 8.29 -2.54 -6.58
CA GLY A 70 8.57 -1.45 -5.65
C GLY A 70 9.82 -0.62 -6.00
N LEU A 71 10.24 0.24 -5.09
CA LEU A 71 11.44 1.09 -5.26
C LEU A 71 12.74 0.27 -5.18
N ILE A 72 12.74 -0.81 -4.43
CA ILE A 72 13.90 -1.72 -4.31
C ILE A 72 14.28 -2.29 -5.67
N SER A 73 13.29 -2.63 -6.50
CA SER A 73 13.52 -3.15 -7.85
C SER A 73 13.77 -2.06 -8.90
N LYS A 74 13.03 -0.94 -8.82
CA LYS A 74 13.00 0.10 -9.86
C LYS A 74 14.03 1.20 -9.64
N GLY A 75 14.56 1.30 -8.45
CA GLY A 75 15.36 2.45 -8.01
C GLY A 75 14.52 3.57 -7.41
N HIS A 76 15.17 4.44 -6.62
CA HIS A 76 14.53 5.51 -5.89
C HIS A 76 15.16 6.88 -6.18
N PRO A 77 14.91 7.46 -7.35
CA PRO A 77 15.36 8.82 -7.66
C PRO A 77 14.50 9.82 -6.90
N LEU A 78 15.00 10.35 -5.80
CA LEU A 78 14.28 11.23 -4.85
C LEU A 78 13.58 12.41 -5.54
N GLY A 79 14.22 13.06 -6.50
CA GLY A 79 13.66 14.20 -7.21
C GLY A 79 12.56 13.83 -8.23
N ALA A 80 12.63 12.66 -8.85
CA ALA A 80 11.64 12.21 -9.82
C ALA A 80 10.34 11.73 -9.13
N THR A 81 10.47 11.17 -7.95
CA THR A 81 9.37 10.64 -7.17
C THR A 81 8.35 11.73 -6.80
N GLY A 82 8.80 12.93 -6.44
CA GLY A 82 7.93 14.08 -6.18
C GLY A 82 7.17 14.57 -7.41
N LYS A 83 7.75 14.49 -8.61
CA LYS A 83 7.10 14.89 -9.87
C LYS A 83 6.02 13.89 -10.32
N LEU A 84 6.27 12.60 -10.18
CA LEU A 84 5.28 11.57 -10.52
C LEU A 84 4.05 11.66 -9.61
N SER A 85 4.23 12.01 -8.35
CA SER A 85 3.12 12.25 -7.41
C SER A 85 2.20 13.39 -7.84
N SER A 86 2.73 14.45 -8.46
CA SER A 86 1.93 15.62 -8.86
C SER A 86 1.05 15.39 -10.10
N THR A 87 1.33 14.36 -10.90
CA THR A 87 0.61 14.08 -12.15
C THR A 87 -0.56 13.11 -11.97
N TYR A 88 -0.62 12.38 -10.86
CA TYR A 88 -1.68 11.40 -10.54
C TYR A 88 -2.44 11.75 -9.25
N ILE A 89 -2.67 13.03 -9.01
CA ILE A 89 -3.13 13.60 -7.71
C ILE A 89 -4.53 13.16 -7.27
N GLU A 90 -5.37 12.59 -8.08
CA GLU A 90 -6.72 12.20 -7.63
C GLU A 90 -6.78 10.97 -6.73
N PHE A 91 -5.71 10.15 -6.67
CA PHE A 91 -5.63 8.94 -5.81
C PHE A 91 -4.38 8.90 -4.94
N PHE A 92 -3.64 9.99 -4.82
CA PHE A 92 -2.33 10.03 -4.21
C PHE A 92 -2.36 10.73 -2.84
N PHE A 93 -2.59 9.99 -1.78
CA PHE A 93 -2.17 10.41 -0.46
C PHE A 93 -0.91 9.61 -0.07
N GLY A 94 0.27 10.21 -0.38
CA GLY A 94 1.54 9.79 0.17
C GLY A 94 1.98 8.36 -0.18
N TRP A 95 2.57 8.15 -1.37
CA TRP A 95 3.37 6.96 -1.72
C TRP A 95 2.68 5.58 -1.68
N VAL A 96 1.37 5.51 -1.66
CA VAL A 96 0.62 4.26 -1.68
C VAL A 96 -0.38 4.26 -2.83
N PHE A 97 -0.22 3.33 -3.76
CA PHE A 97 -1.23 3.01 -4.74
C PHE A 97 -2.10 1.88 -4.20
N ILE A 98 -3.38 2.13 -4.03
CA ILE A 98 -4.34 1.10 -3.70
C ILE A 98 -5.15 0.82 -4.96
N HIS A 99 -4.95 -0.33 -5.56
CA HIS A 99 -5.77 -0.77 -6.69
C HIS A 99 -6.94 -1.58 -6.16
N ILE A 100 -8.13 -1.00 -6.25
CA ILE A 100 -9.39 -1.66 -5.91
C ILE A 100 -9.96 -2.24 -7.19
N ARG A 101 -9.99 -3.55 -7.28
CA ARG A 101 -10.65 -4.23 -8.40
C ARG A 101 -12.14 -4.34 -8.09
N TRP A 102 -12.94 -3.48 -8.73
CA TRP A 102 -14.38 -3.69 -8.76
C TRP A 102 -14.68 -4.91 -9.63
N PHE A 103 -15.13 -5.99 -9.01
CA PHE A 103 -15.82 -7.03 -9.74
C PHE A 103 -17.22 -6.52 -10.03
N PHE A 104 -17.47 -6.09 -11.25
CA PHE A 104 -18.83 -6.08 -11.78
C PHE A 104 -19.22 -7.55 -11.97
N SER A 105 -20.05 -8.05 -11.07
CA SER A 105 -20.82 -9.26 -11.30
C SER A 105 -21.91 -8.89 -12.31
N CYS A 106 -21.77 -9.34 -13.55
CA CYS A 106 -22.91 -9.49 -14.45
C CYS A 106 -23.72 -10.72 -14.05
#